data_d5b989850349496b0fe9c10edbdc4413
#
_entry.id   d5b989850349496b0fe9c10edbdc4413
#
_cell.length_a   1.000
_cell.length_b   1.000
_cell.length_c   1.000
_cell.angle_alpha   90.00
_cell.angle_beta   90.00
_cell.angle_gamma   90.00
#
_symmetry.space_group_name_H-M   'P 1'
#
loop_
_entity.id
_entity.type
_entity.pdbx_description
1 polymer ?
#
loop_
_entity_poly.entity_id
_entity_poly.type
_entity_poly.pdbx_seq_one_letter_code
_entity_poly.pdbx_strand_id
1 'polypeptide(L)'
;MAVTLGTVQEKRAETLFYNSKIIKVSSPARDYQEVLAGRADISMTSNLEAAKLVEQYPELMIVPVQKGKNPTPLAMLLPQSDQVWINYVNHWIILKTERGFFNQLKAKWLKQ
;
A
#
# COMPACT_ATOMS: atom_id res chain seq x y z
N MET A 1 12.77 -4.94 -11.07
CA MET A 1 11.73 -4.53 -10.09
C MET A 1 10.60 -3.82 -10.82
N ALA A 2 9.36 -4.16 -10.52
CA ALA A 2 8.19 -3.49 -11.11
C ALA A 2 7.51 -2.59 -10.07
N VAL A 3 7.08 -1.41 -10.48
CA VAL A 3 6.36 -0.44 -9.66
C VAL A 3 5.27 0.24 -10.48
N THR A 4 4.22 0.69 -9.81
CA THR A 4 3.16 1.46 -10.47
C THR A 4 3.59 2.91 -10.63
N LEU A 5 3.46 3.43 -11.86
CA LEU A 5 3.80 4.80 -12.21
C LEU A 5 2.99 5.81 -11.39
N GLY A 6 3.62 6.88 -10.92
CA GLY A 6 2.99 7.96 -10.17
C GLY A 6 2.72 7.66 -8.70
N THR A 7 3.27 6.56 -8.16
CA THR A 7 3.08 6.17 -6.75
C THR A 7 4.28 6.53 -5.88
N VAL A 8 4.07 6.50 -4.57
CA VAL A 8 5.15 6.64 -3.57
C VAL A 8 6.17 5.51 -3.72
N GLN A 9 5.71 4.32 -4.09
CA GLN A 9 6.57 3.15 -4.32
C GLN A 9 7.55 3.38 -5.47
N GLU A 10 7.15 4.06 -6.53
CA GLU A 10 8.05 4.44 -7.62
C GLU A 10 9.22 5.28 -7.11
N LYS A 11 8.93 6.36 -6.38
CA LYS A 11 9.95 7.23 -5.81
C LYS A 11 10.88 6.49 -4.84
N ARG A 12 10.32 5.61 -4.01
CA ARG A 12 11.10 4.79 -3.07
C ARG A 12 12.00 3.79 -3.80
N ALA A 13 11.48 3.14 -4.85
CA ALA A 13 12.25 2.21 -5.66
C ALA A 13 13.44 2.90 -6.32
N GLU A 14 13.24 4.05 -6.91
CA GLU A 14 14.31 4.84 -7.53
C GLU A 14 15.39 5.27 -6.53
N THR A 15 15.00 5.62 -5.31
CA THR A 15 15.92 6.07 -4.26
C THR A 15 16.68 4.92 -3.61
N LEU A 16 15.98 3.83 -3.28
CA LEU A 16 16.55 2.73 -2.50
C LEU A 16 17.24 1.68 -3.38
N PHE A 17 16.81 1.54 -4.62
CA PHE A 17 17.28 0.51 -5.54
C PHE A 17 17.81 1.11 -6.85
N TYR A 18 18.59 2.17 -6.71
CA TYR A 18 19.12 2.94 -7.85
C TYR A 18 19.98 2.12 -8.83
N ASN A 19 20.50 0.97 -8.41
CA ASN A 19 21.23 0.04 -9.27
C ASN A 19 20.35 -1.02 -9.94
N SER A 20 19.06 -1.01 -9.68
CA SER A 20 18.13 -2.00 -10.23
C SER A 20 17.42 -1.45 -11.46
N LYS A 21 17.13 -2.34 -12.42
CA LYS A 21 16.23 -1.99 -13.52
C LYS A 21 14.81 -1.88 -13.00
N ILE A 22 14.23 -0.70 -13.11
CA ILE A 22 12.87 -0.41 -12.66
C ILE A 22 11.95 -0.36 -13.87
N ILE A 23 10.91 -1.22 -13.84
CA ILE A 23 9.83 -1.24 -14.83
C ILE A 23 8.65 -0.47 -14.25
N LYS A 24 8.30 0.63 -14.89
CA LYS A 24 7.18 1.48 -14.49
C LYS A 24 5.93 1.05 -15.25
N VAL A 25 4.90 0.66 -14.52
CA VAL A 25 3.66 0.11 -15.07
C VAL A 25 2.53 1.13 -14.89
N SER A 26 1.86 1.45 -16.00
CA SER A 26 0.70 2.36 -15.99
C SER A 26 -0.60 1.58 -15.87
N SER A 27 -1.59 2.16 -15.15
CA SER A 27 -2.95 1.64 -15.12
C SER A 27 -3.52 1.47 -16.57
N PRO A 28 -4.29 0.41 -16.86
CA PRO A 28 -4.85 -0.58 -15.93
C PRO A 28 -3.92 -1.75 -15.57
N ALA A 29 -2.75 -1.86 -16.19
CA ALA A 29 -1.78 -2.89 -15.85
C ALA A 29 -1.28 -2.74 -14.40
N ARG A 30 -0.92 -3.84 -13.78
CA ARG A 30 -0.47 -3.89 -12.40
C ARG A 30 0.97 -4.39 -12.30
N ASP A 31 1.73 -3.82 -11.39
CA ASP A 31 3.12 -4.15 -11.15
C ASP A 31 3.34 -5.63 -10.78
N TYR A 32 2.49 -6.21 -9.93
CA TYR A 32 2.57 -7.63 -9.58
C TYR A 32 2.35 -8.57 -10.78
N GLN A 33 1.61 -8.12 -11.80
CA GLN A 33 1.43 -8.91 -13.04
C GLN A 33 2.73 -9.08 -13.80
N GLU A 34 3.65 -8.12 -13.72
CA GLU A 34 4.99 -8.23 -14.29
C GLU A 34 5.80 -9.33 -13.61
N VAL A 35 5.61 -9.49 -12.28
CA VAL A 35 6.27 -10.57 -11.53
C VAL A 35 5.67 -11.92 -11.88
N LEU A 36 4.35 -12.05 -11.93
CA LEU A 36 3.67 -13.30 -12.34
C LEU A 36 4.04 -13.73 -13.76
N ALA A 37 4.22 -12.77 -14.66
CA ALA A 37 4.61 -13.03 -16.05
C ALA A 37 6.12 -13.30 -16.22
N GLY A 38 6.92 -13.21 -15.16
CA GLY A 38 8.36 -13.41 -15.21
C GLY A 38 9.17 -12.27 -15.85
N ARG A 39 8.54 -11.11 -16.08
CA ARG A 39 9.22 -9.92 -16.62
C ARG A 39 9.92 -9.09 -15.56
N ALA A 40 9.54 -9.27 -14.30
CA ALA A 40 10.20 -8.67 -13.14
C ALA A 40 10.37 -9.73 -12.05
N ASP A 41 11.41 -9.59 -11.24
CA ASP A 41 11.68 -10.50 -10.13
C ASP A 41 10.90 -10.12 -8.86
N ILE A 42 10.70 -8.82 -8.65
CA ILE A 42 9.98 -8.27 -7.49
C ILE A 42 9.11 -7.07 -7.88
N SER A 43 8.06 -6.86 -7.11
CA SER A 43 7.30 -5.62 -7.10
C SER A 43 7.28 -5.02 -5.70
N MET A 44 7.12 -3.71 -5.62
CA MET A 44 7.04 -2.97 -4.37
C MET A 44 5.63 -2.45 -4.16
N THR A 45 5.01 -2.87 -3.08
CA THR A 45 3.66 -2.45 -2.71
C THR A 45 3.51 -2.27 -1.20
N SER A 46 2.33 -1.92 -0.73
CA SER A 46 2.05 -1.83 0.70
C SER A 46 1.90 -3.23 1.31
N ASN A 47 2.12 -3.33 2.64
CA ASN A 47 1.91 -4.58 3.36
C ASN A 47 0.45 -5.07 3.27
N LEU A 48 -0.51 -4.15 3.18
CA LEU A 48 -1.94 -4.48 3.09
C LEU A 48 -2.28 -5.10 1.73
N GLU A 49 -1.76 -4.53 0.66
CA GLU A 49 -1.94 -5.07 -0.68
C GLU A 49 -1.19 -6.38 -0.87
N ALA A 50 0.05 -6.46 -0.37
CA ALA A 50 0.86 -7.67 -0.43
C ALA A 50 0.16 -8.85 0.26
N ALA A 51 -0.43 -8.65 1.43
CA ALA A 51 -1.16 -9.70 2.15
C ALA A 51 -2.32 -10.27 1.31
N LYS A 52 -3.05 -9.42 0.60
CA LYS A 52 -4.12 -9.85 -0.31
C LYS A 52 -3.60 -10.57 -1.54
N LEU A 53 -2.52 -10.06 -2.12
CA LEU A 53 -1.95 -10.64 -3.34
C LEU A 53 -1.44 -12.06 -3.11
N VAL A 54 -0.77 -12.34 -2.00
CA VAL A 54 -0.29 -13.69 -1.70
C VAL A 54 -1.41 -14.67 -1.35
N GLU A 55 -2.54 -14.19 -0.86
CA GLU A 55 -3.74 -15.01 -0.67
C GLU A 55 -4.37 -15.38 -2.01
N GLN A 56 -4.39 -14.45 -2.96
CA GLN A 56 -5.00 -14.62 -4.27
C GLN A 56 -4.09 -15.34 -5.27
N TYR A 57 -2.79 -15.12 -5.17
CA TYR A 57 -1.77 -15.69 -6.07
C TYR A 57 -0.72 -16.45 -5.27
N PRO A 58 -0.90 -17.75 -5.08
CA PRO A 58 0.02 -18.59 -4.28
C PRO A 58 1.47 -18.62 -4.81
N GLU A 59 1.70 -18.22 -6.06
CA GLU A 59 3.01 -18.11 -6.67
C GLU A 59 3.82 -16.92 -6.13
N LEU A 60 3.16 -15.96 -5.53
CA LEU A 60 3.80 -14.79 -4.93
C LEU A 60 4.13 -15.05 -3.46
N MET A 61 5.24 -14.50 -3.01
CA MET A 61 5.60 -14.49 -1.60
C MET A 61 6.02 -13.10 -1.15
N ILE A 62 5.75 -12.79 0.11
CA ILE A 62 6.22 -11.55 0.72
C ILE A 62 7.67 -11.77 1.17
N VAL A 63 8.57 -10.91 0.68
CA VAL A 63 9.94 -10.83 1.22
C VAL A 63 9.89 -9.96 2.46
N PRO A 64 10.10 -10.52 3.66
CA PRO A 64 9.98 -9.75 4.90
C PRO A 64 11.08 -8.71 5.00
N VAL A 65 10.70 -7.46 5.20
CA VAL A 65 11.62 -6.41 5.59
C VAL A 65 11.69 -6.42 7.12
N GLN A 66 12.87 -6.60 7.69
CA GLN A 66 13.09 -6.81 9.14
C GLN A 66 12.54 -5.70 10.05
N LYS A 67 12.32 -4.50 9.53
CA LYS A 67 11.56 -3.42 10.17
C LYS A 67 10.85 -2.62 9.10
N GLY A 68 9.54 -2.46 9.23
CA GLY A 68 8.80 -1.50 8.42
C GLY A 68 9.45 -0.13 8.56
N LYS A 69 10.22 0.27 7.55
CA LYS A 69 10.85 1.58 7.50
C LYS A 69 9.85 2.56 6.91
N ASN A 70 9.67 3.68 7.59
CA ASN A 70 8.80 4.77 7.14
C ASN A 70 7.31 4.36 7.03
N PRO A 71 6.63 4.05 8.14
CA PRO A 71 5.19 3.87 8.10
C PRO A 71 4.56 5.14 7.53
N THR A 72 3.73 4.97 6.51
CA THR A 72 3.01 6.08 5.88
C THR A 72 1.59 6.05 6.40
N PRO A 73 1.14 7.09 7.13
CA PRO A 73 -0.23 7.14 7.59
C PRO A 73 -1.20 7.24 6.41
N LEU A 74 -2.29 6.51 6.50
CA LEU A 74 -3.41 6.70 5.59
C LEU A 74 -4.22 7.91 6.03
N ALA A 75 -4.74 8.67 5.07
CA ALA A 75 -5.51 9.86 5.32
C ALA A 75 -6.72 9.94 4.39
N MET A 76 -7.73 10.68 4.82
CA MET A 76 -8.88 11.03 4.01
C MET A 76 -8.67 12.42 3.41
N LEU A 77 -8.96 12.57 2.12
CA LEU A 77 -8.93 13.87 1.44
C LEU A 77 -10.30 14.51 1.54
N LEU A 78 -10.37 15.72 2.05
CA LEU A 78 -11.60 16.49 2.23
C LEU A 78 -11.44 17.87 1.61
N PRO A 79 -12.55 18.55 1.24
CA PRO A 79 -12.51 19.92 0.76
C PRO A 79 -11.88 20.85 1.80
N GLN A 80 -10.89 21.62 1.39
CA GLN A 80 -10.15 22.52 2.28
C GLN A 80 -11.01 23.63 2.90
N SER A 81 -12.08 24.03 2.21
CA SER A 81 -12.97 25.15 2.63
C SER A 81 -14.00 24.77 3.69
N ASP A 82 -14.16 23.48 4.00
CA ASP A 82 -15.18 23.01 4.96
C ASP A 82 -14.54 22.53 6.26
N GLN A 83 -14.19 23.47 7.13
CA GLN A 83 -13.54 23.15 8.41
C GLN A 83 -14.48 22.39 9.37
N VAL A 84 -15.77 22.63 9.32
CA VAL A 84 -16.76 21.93 10.17
C VAL A 84 -16.79 20.45 9.80
N TRP A 85 -16.80 20.13 8.50
CA TRP A 85 -16.75 18.76 8.02
C TRP A 85 -15.43 18.08 8.37
N ILE A 86 -14.29 18.77 8.20
CA ILE A 86 -12.97 18.25 8.58
C ILE A 86 -12.92 17.91 10.07
N ASN A 87 -13.41 18.80 10.93
CA ASN A 87 -13.45 18.57 12.37
C ASN A 87 -14.35 17.38 12.75
N TYR A 88 -15.49 17.24 12.09
CA TYR A 88 -16.38 16.10 12.28
C TYR A 88 -15.71 14.78 11.92
N VAL A 89 -15.08 14.70 10.75
CA VAL A 89 -14.37 13.49 10.29
C VAL A 89 -13.21 13.15 11.21
N ASN A 90 -12.40 14.12 11.61
CA ASN A 90 -11.30 13.90 12.55
C ASN A 90 -11.80 13.36 13.89
N HIS A 91 -12.87 13.92 14.43
CA HIS A 91 -13.48 13.43 15.66
C HIS A 91 -14.04 12.01 15.53
N TRP A 92 -14.67 11.72 14.38
CA TRP A 92 -15.16 10.38 14.06
C TRP A 92 -14.01 9.35 14.01
N ILE A 93 -12.88 9.69 13.39
CA ILE A 93 -11.70 8.83 13.32
C ILE A 93 -11.18 8.52 14.73
N ILE A 94 -11.04 9.54 15.59
CA ILE A 94 -10.58 9.36 16.97
C ILE A 94 -11.54 8.45 17.73
N LEU A 95 -12.83 8.70 17.68
CA LEU A 95 -13.85 7.92 18.36
C LEU A 95 -13.87 6.46 17.91
N LYS A 96 -13.80 6.23 16.62
CA LYS A 96 -13.77 4.88 16.04
C LYS A 96 -12.49 4.13 16.36
N THR A 97 -11.36 4.83 16.42
CA THR A 97 -10.07 4.25 16.83
C THR A 97 -10.14 3.77 18.28
N GLU A 98 -10.63 4.61 19.18
CA GLU A 98 -10.80 4.28 20.61
C GLU A 98 -11.74 3.07 20.82
N ARG A 99 -12.76 2.93 19.99
CA ARG A 99 -13.70 1.81 20.04
C ARG A 99 -13.21 0.53 19.33
N GLY A 100 -12.00 0.52 18.80
CA GLY A 100 -11.41 -0.64 18.13
C GLY A 100 -12.00 -0.96 16.75
N PHE A 101 -12.76 -0.04 16.15
CA PHE A 101 -13.42 -0.25 14.87
C PHE A 101 -12.43 -0.57 13.74
N PHE A 102 -11.33 0.17 13.65
CA PHE A 102 -10.33 -0.08 12.61
C PHE A 102 -9.60 -1.40 12.81
N ASN A 103 -9.36 -1.82 14.05
CA ASN A 103 -8.77 -3.13 14.34
C ASN A 103 -9.71 -4.28 13.95
N GLN A 104 -11.02 -4.11 14.18
CA GLN A 104 -12.03 -5.07 13.74
C GLN A 104 -12.10 -5.17 12.21
N LEU A 105 -12.02 -4.04 11.50
CA LEU A 105 -11.97 -4.03 10.05
C LEU A 105 -10.73 -4.74 9.51
N LYS A 106 -9.55 -4.47 10.09
CA LYS A 106 -8.32 -5.17 9.71
C LYS A 106 -8.44 -6.68 9.91
N ALA A 107 -8.92 -7.11 11.07
CA ALA A 107 -9.12 -8.53 11.35
C ALA A 107 -10.09 -9.19 10.37
N LYS A 108 -11.16 -8.49 9.99
CA LYS A 108 -12.17 -9.00 9.07
C LYS A 108 -11.67 -9.11 7.63
N TRP A 109 -10.96 -8.09 7.14
CA TRP A 109 -10.65 -7.97 5.72
C TRP A 109 -9.22 -8.34 5.34
N LEU A 110 -8.28 -8.26 6.27
CA LEU A 110 -6.88 -8.52 6.02
C LEU A 110 -6.39 -9.84 6.61
N LYS A 111 -7.20 -10.49 7.43
CA LYS A 111 -6.88 -11.78 8.09
C LYS A 111 -5.49 -11.80 8.74
N GLN A 112 -5.15 -10.66 9.35
CA GLN A 112 -3.89 -10.50 10.09
C GLN A 112 -4.04 -10.95 11.54
#